data_d77306d9d25bff6599ee9dfcec729ad9
#
_entry.id   d77306d9d25bff6599ee9dfcec729ad9
#
_cell.length_a   1.000
_cell.length_b   1.000
_cell.length_c   1.000
_cell.angle_alpha   90.00
_cell.angle_beta   90.00
_cell.angle_gamma   90.00
#
_symmetry.space_group_name_H-M   'P 1'
#
loop_
_entity.id
_entity.type
_entity.pdbx_description
1 polymer ?
#
loop_
_entity_poly.entity_id
_entity_poly.type
_entity_poly.pdbx_seq_one_letter_code
_entity_poly.pdbx_strand_id
1 'polypeptide(L)'
;MNEIYHHALKLLRRRDYTKQQLQDKLKAKFGEVPEEVTETLLRKRFLDDRRYTENFIAKHSDSHPDWVRQALEEAGADRQVIDEAIENSHWPSLRDVLKAKMLVWRLRPPLERRDVARLFRLLSRLGFPEEDIREELEQFHEQ
;
A
#
# COMPACT_ATOMS: atom_id res chain seq x y z
N MET A 1 -19.15 -20.10 17.71
CA MET A 1 -18.21 -19.00 17.95
C MET A 1 -16.76 -19.43 17.90
N ASN A 2 -16.39 -20.49 18.61
CA ASN A 2 -14.99 -20.95 18.61
C ASN A 2 -14.45 -21.31 17.22
N GLU A 3 -15.25 -21.92 16.39
CA GLU A 3 -14.85 -22.30 15.05
C GLU A 3 -14.52 -21.07 14.19
N ILE A 4 -15.34 -20.04 14.28
CA ILE A 4 -15.12 -18.80 13.55
C ILE A 4 -13.86 -18.10 14.06
N TYR A 5 -13.71 -18.05 15.37
CA TYR A 5 -12.53 -17.43 15.99
C TYR A 5 -11.24 -18.14 15.58
N HIS A 6 -11.22 -19.47 15.62
CA HIS A 6 -10.04 -20.26 15.23
C HIS A 6 -9.72 -20.07 13.75
N HIS A 7 -10.74 -19.99 12.91
CA HIS A 7 -10.52 -19.74 11.49
C HIS A 7 -9.92 -18.34 11.26
N ALA A 8 -10.42 -17.35 12.00
CA ALA A 8 -9.88 -15.99 11.94
C ALA A 8 -8.41 -15.96 12.31
N LEU A 9 -8.02 -16.64 13.38
CA LEU A 9 -6.63 -16.72 13.80
C LEU A 9 -5.76 -17.39 12.73
N LYS A 10 -6.28 -18.41 12.07
CA LYS A 10 -5.58 -19.09 11.00
C LYS A 10 -5.30 -18.14 9.82
N LEU A 11 -6.29 -17.33 9.45
CA LEU A 11 -6.13 -16.34 8.40
C LEU A 11 -5.08 -15.28 8.78
N LEU A 12 -5.15 -14.78 10.01
CA LEU A 12 -4.25 -13.75 10.50
C LEU A 12 -2.80 -14.20 10.62
N ARG A 13 -2.55 -15.50 10.76
CA ARG A 13 -1.20 -16.04 10.74
C ARG A 13 -0.55 -15.98 9.38
N ARG A 14 -1.35 -15.98 8.31
CA ARG A 14 -0.86 -15.98 6.94
C ARG A 14 -0.56 -14.58 6.44
N ARG A 15 -1.39 -13.61 6.81
CA ARG A 15 -1.23 -12.22 6.39
C ARG A 15 -2.01 -11.30 7.30
N ASP A 16 -1.68 -10.02 7.22
CA ASP A 16 -2.42 -8.99 7.93
C ASP A 16 -3.73 -8.67 7.18
N TYR A 17 -4.76 -8.33 7.93
CA TYR A 17 -6.07 -7.94 7.42
C TYR A 17 -6.53 -6.69 8.14
N THR A 18 -7.26 -5.82 7.43
CA THR A 18 -8.05 -4.79 8.11
C THR A 18 -9.23 -5.48 8.78
N LYS A 19 -9.83 -4.80 9.75
CA LYS A 19 -11.06 -5.25 10.40
C LYS A 19 -12.12 -5.59 9.34
N GLN A 20 -12.32 -4.68 8.37
CA GLN A 20 -13.32 -4.85 7.33
C GLN A 20 -13.04 -6.06 6.43
N GLN A 21 -11.80 -6.23 6.01
CA GLN A 21 -11.41 -7.37 5.18
C GLN A 21 -11.68 -8.68 5.89
N LEU A 22 -11.32 -8.77 7.16
CA LEU A 22 -11.53 -10.01 7.92
C LEU A 22 -13.00 -10.29 8.13
N GLN A 23 -13.79 -9.28 8.48
CA GLN A 23 -15.24 -9.43 8.62
C GLN A 23 -15.88 -9.93 7.34
N ASP A 24 -15.51 -9.35 6.20
CA ASP A 24 -16.04 -9.77 4.91
C ASP A 24 -15.67 -11.22 4.60
N LYS A 25 -14.45 -11.60 4.87
CA LYS A 25 -13.98 -12.96 4.64
C LYS A 25 -14.69 -13.99 5.51
N LEU A 26 -14.89 -13.65 6.78
CA LEU A 26 -15.62 -14.54 7.71
C LEU A 26 -17.10 -14.64 7.34
N LYS A 27 -17.72 -13.55 6.94
CA LYS A 27 -19.12 -13.55 6.50
C LYS A 27 -19.31 -14.39 5.25
N ALA A 28 -18.36 -14.33 4.33
CA ALA A 28 -18.43 -15.12 3.10
C ALA A 28 -18.41 -16.63 3.39
N LYS A 29 -17.69 -17.04 4.42
CA LYS A 29 -17.56 -18.44 4.79
C LYS A 29 -18.64 -18.93 5.74
N PHE A 30 -18.99 -18.15 6.75
CA PHE A 30 -19.86 -18.57 7.86
C PHE A 30 -21.24 -17.91 7.85
N GLY A 31 -21.46 -16.92 7.00
CA GLY A 31 -22.68 -16.13 7.00
C GLY A 31 -22.65 -15.09 8.11
N GLU A 32 -23.43 -15.31 9.16
CA GLU A 32 -23.46 -14.39 10.28
C GLU A 32 -22.26 -14.61 11.20
N VAL A 33 -21.60 -13.51 11.57
CA VAL A 33 -20.44 -13.56 12.46
C VAL A 33 -20.76 -12.77 13.73
N PRO A 34 -20.67 -13.40 14.91
CA PRO A 34 -20.92 -12.67 16.16
C PRO A 34 -19.92 -11.52 16.35
N GLU A 35 -20.42 -10.38 16.81
CA GLU A 35 -19.57 -9.22 17.08
C GLU A 35 -18.46 -9.53 18.08
N GLU A 36 -18.73 -10.43 18.99
CA GLU A 36 -17.79 -10.86 20.03
C GLU A 36 -16.47 -11.38 19.43
N VAL A 37 -16.53 -12.04 18.29
CA VAL A 37 -15.32 -12.55 17.60
C VAL A 37 -14.41 -11.40 17.23
N THR A 38 -14.96 -10.39 16.54
CA THR A 38 -14.20 -9.22 16.12
C THR A 38 -13.70 -8.41 17.31
N GLU A 39 -14.55 -8.21 18.31
CA GLU A 39 -14.18 -7.47 19.51
C GLU A 39 -13.02 -8.14 20.26
N THR A 40 -13.04 -9.47 20.35
CA THR A 40 -11.96 -10.20 21.00
C THR A 40 -10.65 -10.07 20.23
N LEU A 41 -10.71 -10.15 18.89
CA LEU A 41 -9.54 -10.01 18.06
C LEU A 41 -8.93 -8.61 18.15
N LEU A 42 -9.77 -7.58 18.23
CA LEU A 42 -9.32 -6.21 18.42
C LEU A 42 -8.69 -6.01 19.80
N ARG A 43 -9.36 -6.51 20.85
CA ARG A 43 -8.86 -6.37 22.21
C ARG A 43 -7.51 -7.05 22.39
N LYS A 44 -7.32 -8.20 21.79
CA LYS A 44 -6.06 -8.95 21.86
C LYS A 44 -5.03 -8.51 20.85
N ARG A 45 -5.37 -7.50 20.03
CA ARG A 45 -4.51 -6.91 19.02
C ARG A 45 -4.08 -7.87 17.92
N PHE A 46 -4.88 -8.88 17.64
CA PHE A 46 -4.73 -9.70 16.44
C PHE A 46 -5.24 -8.95 15.21
N LEU A 47 -6.18 -8.02 15.41
CA LEU A 47 -6.64 -7.07 14.41
C LEU A 47 -6.27 -5.65 14.87
N ASP A 48 -5.65 -4.89 13.98
CA ASP A 48 -5.23 -3.53 14.28
C ASP A 48 -5.05 -2.77 12.97
N ASP A 49 -6.02 -1.91 12.63
CA ASP A 49 -5.99 -1.15 11.39
C ASP A 49 -4.80 -0.18 11.33
N ARG A 50 -4.36 0.33 12.48
CA ARG A 50 -3.18 1.20 12.52
C ARG A 50 -1.92 0.43 12.12
N ARG A 51 -1.73 -0.75 12.68
CA ARG A 51 -0.59 -1.59 12.33
C ARG A 51 -0.64 -1.99 10.85
N TYR A 52 -1.82 -2.36 10.35
CA TYR A 52 -2.01 -2.67 8.93
C TYR A 52 -1.59 -1.49 8.06
N THR A 53 -2.08 -0.30 8.40
CA THR A 53 -1.81 0.93 7.65
C THR A 53 -0.33 1.29 7.67
N GLU A 54 0.29 1.25 8.83
CA GLU A 54 1.72 1.57 8.97
C GLU A 54 2.59 0.58 8.19
N ASN A 55 2.27 -0.71 8.26
CA ASN A 55 2.99 -1.73 7.50
C ASN A 55 2.81 -1.57 6.00
N PHE A 56 1.61 -1.22 5.57
CA PHE A 56 1.33 -0.97 4.14
C PHE A 56 2.16 0.20 3.64
N ILE A 57 2.18 1.31 4.38
CA ILE A 57 2.95 2.50 4.02
C ILE A 57 4.45 2.16 3.96
N ALA A 58 4.96 1.41 4.92
CA ALA A 58 6.36 1.01 4.93
C ALA A 58 6.76 0.21 3.70
N LYS A 59 5.86 -0.66 3.23
CA LYS A 59 6.10 -1.48 2.03
C LYS A 59 5.98 -0.68 0.73
N HIS A 60 5.31 0.45 0.76
CA HIS A 60 5.04 1.28 -0.42
C HIS A 60 5.60 2.70 -0.27
N SER A 61 6.75 2.80 0.39
CA SER A 61 7.35 4.09 0.73
C SER A 61 7.82 4.89 -0.48
N ASP A 62 7.98 4.26 -1.63
CA ASP A 62 8.35 4.92 -2.88
C ASP A 62 7.15 5.20 -3.80
N SER A 63 5.94 4.91 -3.34
CA SER A 63 4.71 5.16 -4.09
C SER A 63 4.19 6.56 -3.84
N HIS A 64 3.32 7.04 -4.74
CA HIS A 64 2.63 8.30 -4.54
C HIS A 64 1.63 8.17 -3.38
N PRO A 65 1.57 9.16 -2.46
CA PRO A 65 0.66 9.05 -1.31
C PRO A 65 -0.82 8.92 -1.69
N ASP A 66 -1.26 9.50 -2.79
CA ASP A 66 -2.67 9.36 -3.21
C ASP A 66 -2.98 7.92 -3.62
N TRP A 67 -2.04 7.25 -4.27
CA TRP A 67 -2.20 5.83 -4.60
C TRP A 67 -2.28 4.98 -3.34
N VAL A 68 -1.41 5.26 -2.37
CA VAL A 68 -1.41 4.55 -1.09
C VAL A 68 -2.71 4.76 -0.34
N ARG A 69 -3.19 6.00 -0.30
CA ARG A 69 -4.48 6.33 0.33
C ARG A 69 -5.62 5.53 -0.30
N GLN A 70 -5.69 5.53 -1.61
CA GLN A 70 -6.76 4.81 -2.32
C GLN A 70 -6.71 3.32 -2.03
N ALA A 71 -5.52 2.73 -2.05
CA ALA A 71 -5.37 1.30 -1.75
C ALA A 71 -5.81 0.96 -0.33
N LEU A 72 -5.49 1.81 0.64
CA LEU A 72 -5.92 1.62 2.04
C LEU A 72 -7.43 1.78 2.20
N GLU A 73 -8.03 2.74 1.49
CA GLU A 73 -9.48 2.92 1.49
C GLU A 73 -10.18 1.70 0.90
N GLU A 74 -9.66 1.17 -0.19
CA GLU A 74 -10.20 -0.05 -0.83
C GLU A 74 -10.07 -1.27 0.08
N ALA A 75 -9.02 -1.33 0.88
CA ALA A 75 -8.83 -2.39 1.87
C ALA A 75 -9.76 -2.22 3.08
N GLY A 76 -10.46 -1.10 3.17
CA GLY A 76 -11.40 -0.85 4.26
C GLY A 76 -10.75 -0.43 5.56
N ALA A 77 -9.51 0.09 5.53
CA ALA A 77 -8.87 0.59 6.74
C ALA A 77 -9.62 1.83 7.24
N ASP A 78 -9.53 2.07 8.55
CA ASP A 78 -10.19 3.21 9.18
C ASP A 78 -9.66 4.52 8.58
N ARG A 79 -10.59 5.38 8.13
CA ARG A 79 -10.25 6.62 7.42
C ARG A 79 -9.38 7.57 8.27
N GLN A 80 -9.71 7.71 9.54
CA GLN A 80 -8.94 8.58 10.43
C GLN A 80 -7.51 8.07 10.60
N VAL A 81 -7.36 6.76 10.73
CA VAL A 81 -6.04 6.12 10.82
C VAL A 81 -5.24 6.35 9.54
N ILE A 82 -5.89 6.23 8.38
CA ILE A 82 -5.25 6.49 7.09
C ILE A 82 -4.75 7.93 7.02
N ASP A 83 -5.63 8.89 7.34
CA ASP A 83 -5.30 10.31 7.25
C ASP A 83 -4.10 10.67 8.14
N GLU A 84 -4.11 10.21 9.37
CA GLU A 84 -3.01 10.45 10.31
C GLU A 84 -1.71 9.83 9.84
N ALA A 85 -1.76 8.59 9.37
CA ALA A 85 -0.57 7.88 8.95
C ALA A 85 0.04 8.48 7.68
N ILE A 86 -0.78 8.87 6.72
CA ILE A 86 -0.31 9.52 5.48
C ILE A 86 0.34 10.87 5.81
N GLU A 87 -0.32 11.66 6.66
CA GLU A 87 0.19 12.97 7.05
C GLU A 87 1.52 12.88 7.80
N ASN A 88 1.68 11.88 8.63
CA ASN A 88 2.87 11.72 9.46
C ASN A 88 4.01 10.98 8.77
N SER A 89 3.81 10.49 7.55
CA SER A 89 4.83 9.78 6.80
C SER A 89 5.62 10.72 5.91
N HIS A 90 6.85 10.33 5.60
CA HIS A 90 7.67 11.04 4.63
C HIS A 90 7.48 10.42 3.25
N TRP A 91 7.19 11.26 2.26
CA TRP A 91 6.97 10.83 0.89
C TRP A 91 8.04 11.45 -0.01
N PRO A 92 8.89 10.62 -0.63
CA PRO A 92 9.90 11.14 -1.55
C PRO A 92 9.25 11.72 -2.80
N SER A 93 9.90 12.71 -3.38
CA SER A 93 9.42 13.32 -4.63
C SER A 93 9.57 12.33 -5.78
N LEU A 94 8.84 12.58 -6.87
CA LEU A 94 8.99 11.80 -8.11
C LEU A 94 10.44 11.78 -8.56
N ARG A 95 11.11 12.94 -8.52
CA ARG A 95 12.52 13.03 -8.91
C ARG A 95 13.41 12.16 -8.06
N ASP A 96 13.19 12.14 -6.75
CA ASP A 96 13.98 11.30 -5.84
C ASP A 96 13.77 9.82 -6.12
N VAL A 97 12.52 9.42 -6.35
CA VAL A 97 12.21 8.03 -6.69
C VAL A 97 12.85 7.64 -8.01
N LEU A 98 12.74 8.50 -9.02
CA LEU A 98 13.33 8.26 -10.33
C LEU A 98 14.85 8.10 -10.22
N LYS A 99 15.52 9.02 -9.54
CA LYS A 99 16.97 8.95 -9.36
C LYS A 99 17.40 7.69 -8.61
N ALA A 100 16.65 7.30 -7.59
CA ALA A 100 16.96 6.09 -6.84
C ALA A 100 16.85 4.85 -7.75
N LYS A 101 15.83 4.78 -8.60
CA LYS A 101 15.67 3.65 -9.53
C LYS A 101 16.77 3.64 -10.59
N MET A 102 17.17 4.80 -11.07
CA MET A 102 18.28 4.89 -12.02
C MET A 102 19.58 4.34 -11.40
N LEU A 103 19.82 4.65 -10.12
CA LEU A 103 20.98 4.10 -9.41
C LEU A 103 20.92 2.59 -9.29
N VAL A 104 19.76 2.06 -8.88
CA VAL A 104 19.57 0.61 -8.73
C VAL A 104 19.78 -0.12 -10.05
N TRP A 105 19.26 0.43 -11.15
CA TRP A 105 19.37 -0.16 -12.48
C TRP A 105 20.66 0.23 -13.19
N ARG A 106 21.51 1.04 -12.56
CA ARG A 106 22.79 1.51 -13.11
C ARG A 106 22.63 2.23 -14.45
N LEU A 107 21.61 3.07 -14.53
CA LEU A 107 21.34 3.88 -15.72
C LEU A 107 22.01 5.24 -15.61
N ARG A 108 22.53 5.72 -16.72
CA ARG A 108 23.15 7.06 -16.81
C ARG A 108 22.57 7.84 -17.99
N PRO A 109 22.29 9.12 -17.81
CA PRO A 109 21.83 9.96 -18.92
C PRO A 109 22.91 10.08 -20.01
N PRO A 110 22.53 10.20 -21.29
CA PRO A 110 21.14 10.21 -21.76
C PRO A 110 20.55 8.79 -21.75
N LEU A 111 19.27 8.70 -21.40
CA LEU A 111 18.60 7.41 -21.30
C LEU A 111 18.16 6.91 -22.67
N GLU A 112 18.29 5.59 -22.87
CA GLU A 112 17.77 4.95 -24.06
C GLU A 112 16.25 4.80 -23.97
N ARG A 113 15.60 4.74 -25.14
CA ARG A 113 14.14 4.60 -25.22
C ARG A 113 13.61 3.44 -24.36
N ARG A 114 14.28 2.32 -24.41
CA ARG A 114 13.92 1.12 -23.65
C ARG A 114 13.87 1.42 -22.15
N ASP A 115 14.87 2.11 -21.66
CA ASP A 115 14.97 2.44 -20.24
C ASP A 115 13.95 3.50 -19.83
N VAL A 116 13.70 4.48 -20.71
CA VAL A 116 12.65 5.49 -20.49
C VAL A 116 11.29 4.79 -20.34
N ALA A 117 10.99 3.84 -21.26
CA ALA A 117 9.73 3.11 -21.21
C ALA A 117 9.58 2.28 -19.94
N ARG A 118 10.66 1.62 -19.51
CA ARG A 118 10.65 0.82 -18.27
C ARG A 118 10.41 1.69 -17.04
N LEU A 119 11.11 2.82 -16.97
CA LEU A 119 10.93 3.76 -15.88
C LEU A 119 9.53 4.34 -15.87
N PHE A 120 9.00 4.70 -17.03
CA PHE A 120 7.63 5.21 -17.13
C PHE A 120 6.62 4.20 -16.56
N ARG A 121 6.73 2.94 -16.98
CA ARG A 121 5.81 1.90 -16.49
C ARG A 121 5.92 1.70 -14.98
N LEU A 122 7.14 1.70 -14.45
CA LEU A 122 7.35 1.54 -13.01
C LEU A 122 6.74 2.69 -12.24
N LEU A 123 7.06 3.93 -12.62
CA LEU A 123 6.58 5.11 -11.92
C LEU A 123 5.07 5.27 -12.02
N SER A 124 4.50 4.88 -13.16
CA SER A 124 3.04 4.86 -13.32
C SER A 124 2.38 3.85 -12.38
N ARG A 125 2.98 2.67 -12.20
CA ARG A 125 2.47 1.67 -11.25
C ARG A 125 2.59 2.13 -9.80
N LEU A 126 3.58 2.97 -9.51
CA LEU A 126 3.74 3.55 -8.17
C LEU A 126 2.72 4.65 -7.90
N GLY A 127 1.92 5.00 -8.89
CA GLY A 127 0.82 5.93 -8.74
C GLY A 127 1.12 7.37 -9.11
N PHE A 128 2.29 7.66 -9.66
CA PHE A 128 2.60 9.02 -10.09
C PHE A 128 1.84 9.39 -11.37
N PRO A 129 1.38 10.66 -11.48
CA PRO A 129 0.68 11.11 -12.68
C PRO A 129 1.57 11.01 -13.91
N GLU A 130 1.02 10.53 -15.02
CA GLU A 130 1.78 10.31 -16.26
C GLU A 130 2.43 11.59 -16.78
N GLU A 131 1.72 12.71 -16.70
CA GLU A 131 2.24 13.99 -17.14
C GLU A 131 3.49 14.39 -16.37
N ASP A 132 3.47 14.19 -15.06
CA ASP A 132 4.63 14.49 -14.20
C ASP A 132 5.81 13.60 -14.55
N ILE A 133 5.52 12.31 -14.79
CA ILE A 133 6.55 11.33 -15.17
C ILE A 133 7.22 11.77 -16.48
N ARG A 134 6.43 12.16 -17.47
CA ARG A 134 6.96 12.60 -18.76
C ARG A 134 7.89 13.80 -18.62
N GLU A 135 7.47 14.79 -17.83
CA GLU A 135 8.28 15.98 -17.59
C GLU A 135 9.62 15.63 -16.94
N GLU A 136 9.60 14.77 -15.94
CA GLU A 136 10.84 14.37 -15.28
C GLU A 136 11.75 13.56 -16.19
N LEU A 137 11.20 12.65 -16.98
CA LEU A 137 11.99 11.81 -17.88
C LEU A 137 12.61 12.60 -19.02
N GLU A 138 11.95 13.65 -19.48
CA GLU A 138 12.49 14.52 -20.54
C GLU A 138 13.86 15.11 -20.14
N GLN A 139 14.03 15.44 -18.89
CA GLN A 139 15.28 16.01 -18.40
C GLN A 139 16.47 15.06 -18.54
N PHE A 140 16.22 13.75 -18.54
CA PHE A 140 17.25 12.73 -18.64
C PHE A 140 17.37 12.16 -20.06
N HIS A 141 16.35 12.32 -20.86
CA HIS A 141 16.31 11.79 -22.22
C HIS A 141 17.01 12.71 -23.24
N GLU A 142 16.87 14.02 -23.05
CA GLU A 142 17.39 15.02 -23.98
C GLU A 142 18.86 15.36 -23.80
N GLN A 143 19.48 14.82 -22.78
CA GLN A 143 20.91 15.05 -22.55
C GLN A 143 21.74 14.00 -23.28
#